data_6111bd55b63491403379bad36a19d19d
#
_entry.id   6111bd55b63491403379bad36a19d19d
#
_cell.length_a   1.000
_cell.length_b   1.000
_cell.length_c   1.000
_cell.angle_alpha   90.00
_cell.angle_beta   90.00
_cell.angle_gamma   90.00
#
_symmetry.space_group_name_H-M   'P 1'
#
loop_
_entity.id
_entity.type
_entity.pdbx_description
1 polymer ?
#
loop_
_entity_poly.entity_id
_entity_poly.type
_entity_poly.pdbx_seq_one_letter_code
_entity_poly.pdbx_strand_id
1 'polypeptide(L)'
;TAMSIQGYVESGLAAWETQQLNARGIGMVSVESRIWYNDANSSTWYFMPGLIMLTITIIGVLLTAVIMAREYERGTFESLFVTPVRPMELILSKIIPYFGIACIGVAICFFLSRHLFHVPVHGSLWMIVILSVIYLFAALGAGLIISVYTKSQFLACQIGLTVTMMPCLMLSGYVFDLRSTPQIVQWVGQILPFSHYLICLKSLFLAGNIWNLTLENGALLSLYALGFVGIAFSITRKKVG
;
A
#
# COMPACT_ATOMS: atom_id res chain seq x y z
N THR A 1 -11.91 17.39 11.25
CA THR A 1 -12.94 16.76 12.11
C THR A 1 -12.38 16.21 13.42
N ALA A 2 -11.20 15.54 13.44
CA ALA A 2 -10.59 15.07 14.70
C ALA A 2 -10.15 16.22 15.59
N MET A 3 -9.51 17.24 15.02
CA MET A 3 -9.12 18.47 15.78
C MET A 3 -10.32 19.23 16.34
N SER A 4 -11.45 19.26 15.62
CA SER A 4 -12.66 19.93 16.13
C SER A 4 -13.29 19.16 17.29
N ILE A 5 -13.32 17.83 17.24
CA ILE A 5 -13.82 16.99 18.35
C ILE A 5 -12.91 17.14 19.58
N GLN A 6 -11.60 17.15 19.38
CA GLN A 6 -10.64 17.37 20.46
C GLN A 6 -10.82 18.74 21.11
N GLY A 7 -11.00 19.82 20.31
CA GLY A 7 -11.28 21.15 20.83
C GLY A 7 -12.61 21.22 21.61
N TYR A 8 -13.67 20.51 21.19
CA TYR A 8 -14.92 20.45 21.94
C TYR A 8 -14.78 19.67 23.25
N VAL A 9 -14.02 18.58 23.25
CA VAL A 9 -13.78 17.79 24.47
C VAL A 9 -12.94 18.60 25.45
N GLU A 10 -11.86 19.27 25.00
CA GLU A 10 -11.03 20.13 25.85
C GLU A 10 -11.82 21.31 26.42
N SER A 11 -12.63 21.99 25.60
CA SER A 11 -13.48 23.09 26.07
C SER A 11 -14.57 22.60 27.04
N GLY A 12 -15.15 21.43 26.79
CA GLY A 12 -16.13 20.81 27.69
C GLY A 12 -15.53 20.40 29.03
N LEU A 13 -14.33 19.83 29.03
CA LEU A 13 -13.59 19.48 30.24
C LEU A 13 -13.17 20.72 31.04
N ALA A 14 -12.66 21.76 30.36
CA ALA A 14 -12.30 23.02 30.99
C ALA A 14 -13.52 23.72 31.63
N ALA A 15 -14.69 23.68 30.98
CA ALA A 15 -15.94 24.19 31.55
C ALA A 15 -16.41 23.37 32.77
N TRP A 16 -16.27 22.05 32.72
CA TRP A 16 -16.58 21.15 33.83
C TRP A 16 -15.61 21.34 35.02
N GLU A 17 -14.30 21.50 34.74
CA GLU A 17 -13.28 21.81 35.77
C GLU A 17 -13.55 23.12 36.46
N THR A 18 -13.84 24.20 35.72
CA THR A 18 -14.18 25.49 36.32
C THR A 18 -15.43 25.44 37.18
N GLN A 19 -16.40 24.62 36.81
CA GLN A 19 -17.61 24.39 37.59
C GLN A 19 -17.36 23.59 38.88
N GLN A 20 -16.46 22.61 38.84
CA GLN A 20 -16.05 21.80 40.02
C GLN A 20 -15.12 22.57 40.96
N LEU A 21 -14.19 23.38 40.42
CA LEU A 21 -13.28 24.23 41.21
C LEU A 21 -14.03 25.28 42.04
N ASN A 22 -15.09 25.83 41.45
CA ASN A 22 -16.00 26.73 42.19
C ASN A 22 -16.80 26.02 43.31
N ALA A 23 -16.94 24.71 43.19
CA ALA A 23 -17.71 23.91 44.13
C ALA A 23 -16.90 23.26 45.27
N ARG A 24 -15.59 23.03 45.12
CA ARG A 24 -14.85 22.14 46.05
C ARG A 24 -13.41 22.59 46.47
N GLY A 25 -12.83 23.63 45.93
CA GLY A 25 -11.51 24.12 46.36
C GLY A 25 -10.36 23.07 46.24
N ILE A 26 -10.48 22.07 45.41
CA ILE A 26 -9.51 20.99 45.26
C ILE A 26 -8.82 21.09 43.92
N GLY A 27 -7.52 20.91 43.93
CA GLY A 27 -6.50 21.15 42.94
C GLY A 27 -6.81 20.87 41.47
N MET A 28 -6.17 21.59 40.58
CA MET A 28 -6.23 21.49 39.13
C MET A 28 -5.94 20.05 38.67
N VAL A 29 -6.89 19.43 37.99
CA VAL A 29 -6.65 18.22 37.21
C VAL A 29 -6.18 18.65 35.84
N SER A 30 -4.91 18.41 35.53
CA SER A 30 -4.38 18.62 34.17
C SER A 30 -4.74 17.38 33.33
N VAL A 31 -5.62 17.56 32.35
CA VAL A 31 -5.93 16.52 31.37
C VAL A 31 -4.95 16.64 30.23
N GLU A 32 -3.95 15.76 30.20
CA GLU A 32 -3.03 15.64 29.09
C GLU A 32 -3.59 14.67 28.06
N SER A 33 -4.12 15.18 26.94
CA SER A 33 -4.60 14.34 25.86
C SER A 33 -3.42 13.77 25.07
N ARG A 34 -3.12 12.48 25.24
CA ARG A 34 -2.04 11.80 24.55
C ARG A 34 -2.57 10.85 23.49
N ILE A 35 -2.22 11.10 22.25
CA ILE A 35 -2.56 10.19 21.13
C ILE A 35 -1.54 9.05 21.11
N TRP A 36 -1.99 7.84 21.44
CA TRP A 36 -1.12 6.66 21.65
C TRP A 36 -0.25 6.28 20.45
N TYR A 37 -0.67 6.58 19.21
CA TYR A 37 0.03 6.17 17.99
C TYR A 37 0.70 7.34 17.24
N ASN A 38 0.56 8.57 17.72
CA ASN A 38 1.11 9.74 17.08
C ASN A 38 1.44 10.81 18.14
N ASP A 39 2.46 10.55 18.94
CA ASP A 39 2.87 11.44 20.04
C ASP A 39 3.15 12.88 19.60
N ALA A 40 3.63 13.08 18.35
CA ALA A 40 3.89 14.39 17.78
C ALA A 40 2.65 15.07 17.21
N ASN A 41 1.48 14.41 17.20
CA ASN A 41 0.24 14.88 16.55
C ASN A 41 0.48 15.37 15.10
N SER A 42 1.44 14.73 14.41
CA SER A 42 1.85 15.09 13.07
C SER A 42 1.05 14.32 12.04
N SER A 43 0.29 15.02 11.21
CA SER A 43 -0.43 14.41 10.08
C SER A 43 0.51 13.67 9.12
N THR A 44 1.75 14.16 8.98
CA THR A 44 2.78 13.54 8.12
C THR A 44 3.07 12.10 8.51
N TRP A 45 3.18 11.79 9.79
CA TRP A 45 3.47 10.43 10.27
C TRP A 45 2.36 9.44 9.94
N TYR A 46 1.12 9.90 9.97
CA TYR A 46 -0.04 9.09 9.63
C TYR A 46 -0.17 8.82 8.12
N PHE A 47 0.16 9.85 7.29
CA PHE A 47 0.02 9.74 5.84
C PHE A 47 1.20 9.07 5.14
N MET A 48 2.41 9.10 5.71
CA MET A 48 3.60 8.53 5.07
C MET A 48 3.51 7.05 4.70
N PRO A 49 3.05 6.14 5.57
CA PRO A 49 2.90 4.74 5.19
C PRO A 49 2.00 4.54 3.97
N GLY A 50 0.94 5.34 3.86
CA GLY A 50 0.04 5.31 2.72
C GLY A 50 0.65 5.83 1.43
N LEU A 51 1.48 6.88 1.49
CA LEU A 51 2.23 7.38 0.34
C LEU A 51 3.24 6.34 -0.17
N ILE A 52 3.93 5.64 0.73
CA ILE A 52 4.84 4.54 0.37
C ILE A 52 4.06 3.44 -0.35
N MET A 53 2.93 3.01 0.21
CA MET A 53 2.05 2.01 -0.40
C MET A 53 1.60 2.43 -1.80
N LEU A 54 1.11 3.66 -1.97
CA LEU A 54 0.70 4.22 -3.26
C LEU A 54 1.84 4.20 -4.28
N THR A 55 3.02 4.67 -3.88
CA THR A 55 4.18 4.74 -4.75
C THR A 55 4.59 3.34 -5.23
N ILE A 56 4.65 2.36 -4.34
CA ILE A 56 4.96 0.97 -4.69
C ILE A 56 3.89 0.40 -5.63
N THR A 57 2.62 0.66 -5.37
CA THR A 57 1.52 0.20 -6.22
C THR A 57 1.64 0.76 -7.62
N ILE A 58 1.83 2.07 -7.76
CA ILE A 58 1.93 2.73 -9.06
C ILE A 58 3.17 2.24 -9.82
N ILE A 59 4.33 2.24 -9.17
CA ILE A 59 5.59 1.78 -9.80
C ILE A 59 5.44 0.32 -10.23
N GLY A 60 5.00 -0.57 -9.34
CA GLY A 60 4.88 -2.01 -9.61
C GLY A 60 3.91 -2.29 -10.76
N VAL A 61 2.71 -1.74 -10.71
CA VAL A 61 1.68 -2.00 -11.72
C VAL A 61 2.02 -1.35 -13.05
N LEU A 62 2.36 -0.04 -13.07
CA LEU A 62 2.62 0.65 -14.34
C LEU A 62 3.86 0.16 -15.04
N LEU A 63 4.94 -0.10 -14.28
CA LEU A 63 6.19 -0.56 -14.87
C LEU A 63 5.97 -1.84 -15.66
N THR A 64 5.29 -2.82 -15.06
CA THR A 64 5.01 -4.10 -15.73
C THR A 64 3.90 -3.99 -16.77
N ALA A 65 2.82 -3.28 -16.49
CA ALA A 65 1.70 -3.15 -17.42
C ALA A 65 2.12 -2.49 -18.74
N VAL A 66 2.81 -1.35 -18.65
CA VAL A 66 3.19 -0.57 -19.84
C VAL A 66 4.27 -1.30 -20.65
N ILE A 67 5.28 -1.87 -19.98
CA ILE A 67 6.39 -2.50 -20.68
C ILE A 67 5.97 -3.80 -21.36
N MET A 68 5.17 -4.61 -20.67
CA MET A 68 4.66 -5.84 -21.28
C MET A 68 3.63 -5.54 -22.39
N ALA A 69 2.79 -4.51 -22.23
CA ALA A 69 1.89 -4.07 -23.29
C ALA A 69 2.65 -3.57 -24.52
N ARG A 70 3.81 -2.91 -24.33
CA ARG A 70 4.72 -2.53 -25.42
C ARG A 70 5.22 -3.72 -26.22
N GLU A 71 5.57 -4.81 -25.54
CA GLU A 71 6.02 -6.03 -26.23
C GLU A 71 4.90 -6.66 -27.05
N TYR A 72 3.66 -6.63 -26.53
CA TYR A 72 2.49 -7.08 -27.29
C TYR A 72 2.21 -6.18 -28.49
N GLU A 73 2.29 -4.86 -28.32
CA GLU A 73 2.02 -3.87 -29.37
C GLU A 73 3.04 -3.94 -30.51
N ARG A 74 4.29 -4.26 -30.22
CA ARG A 74 5.39 -4.40 -31.20
C ARG A 74 5.44 -5.78 -31.88
N GLY A 75 4.58 -6.72 -31.47
CA GLY A 75 4.58 -8.08 -32.01
C GLY A 75 5.82 -8.91 -31.64
N THR A 76 6.58 -8.46 -30.62
CA THR A 76 7.82 -9.16 -30.20
C THR A 76 7.51 -10.58 -29.71
N PHE A 77 6.33 -10.82 -29.16
CA PHE A 77 5.90 -12.15 -28.77
C PHE A 77 5.71 -13.08 -29.97
N GLU A 78 5.25 -12.58 -31.13
CA GLU A 78 5.07 -13.36 -32.34
C GLU A 78 6.41 -13.77 -32.96
N SER A 79 7.40 -12.88 -32.96
CA SER A 79 8.74 -13.17 -33.46
C SER A 79 9.53 -14.18 -32.61
N LEU A 80 9.16 -14.33 -31.33
CA LEU A 80 9.79 -15.28 -30.41
C LEU A 80 9.33 -16.73 -30.63
N PHE A 81 8.21 -16.96 -31.31
CA PHE A 81 7.79 -18.33 -31.68
C PHE A 81 8.76 -19.04 -32.64
N VAL A 82 9.61 -18.27 -33.33
CA VAL A 82 10.63 -18.82 -34.21
C VAL A 82 11.86 -19.30 -33.44
N THR A 83 11.99 -18.89 -32.17
CA THR A 83 13.11 -19.25 -31.30
C THR A 83 12.68 -20.28 -30.24
N PRO A 84 13.54 -21.26 -29.87
CA PRO A 84 13.21 -22.31 -28.90
C PRO A 84 13.18 -21.82 -27.43
N VAL A 85 12.85 -20.55 -27.18
CA VAL A 85 12.79 -19.94 -25.84
C VAL A 85 11.44 -20.20 -25.20
N ARG A 86 11.44 -20.63 -23.95
CA ARG A 86 10.19 -20.86 -23.20
C ARG A 86 9.57 -19.51 -22.80
N PRO A 87 8.21 -19.38 -22.90
CA PRO A 87 7.50 -18.15 -22.51
C PRO A 87 7.82 -17.69 -21.09
N MET A 88 8.08 -18.63 -20.19
CA MET A 88 8.47 -18.36 -18.80
C MET A 88 9.81 -17.63 -18.69
N GLU A 89 10.79 -18.02 -19.48
CA GLU A 89 12.13 -17.43 -19.48
C GLU A 89 12.05 -15.99 -19.96
N LEU A 90 11.20 -15.71 -20.92
CA LEU A 90 10.97 -14.38 -21.45
C LEU A 90 10.34 -13.45 -20.43
N ILE A 91 9.28 -13.91 -19.75
CA ILE A 91 8.61 -13.12 -18.70
C ILE A 91 9.58 -12.85 -17.55
N LEU A 92 10.31 -13.87 -17.10
CA LEU A 92 11.29 -13.73 -16.02
C LEU A 92 12.44 -12.78 -16.39
N SER A 93 12.98 -12.86 -17.62
CA SER A 93 14.03 -11.95 -18.07
C SER A 93 13.62 -10.47 -18.07
N LYS A 94 12.31 -10.21 -18.19
CA LYS A 94 11.76 -8.85 -18.10
C LYS A 94 11.42 -8.45 -16.66
N ILE A 95 10.80 -9.34 -15.88
CA ILE A 95 10.40 -9.04 -14.50
C ILE A 95 11.63 -8.74 -13.63
N ILE A 96 12.72 -9.51 -13.75
CA ILE A 96 13.90 -9.38 -12.89
C ILE A 96 14.49 -7.95 -12.90
N PRO A 97 14.81 -7.32 -14.04
CA PRO A 97 15.34 -5.96 -14.05
C PRO A 97 14.33 -4.93 -13.53
N TYR A 98 13.05 -5.08 -13.85
CA TYR A 98 12.02 -4.15 -13.37
C TYR A 98 11.74 -4.29 -11.88
N PHE A 99 11.81 -5.51 -11.36
CA PHE A 99 11.80 -5.76 -9.93
C PHE A 99 12.97 -5.05 -9.24
N GLY A 100 14.18 -5.11 -9.82
CA GLY A 100 15.35 -4.40 -9.31
C GLY A 100 15.13 -2.87 -9.26
N ILE A 101 14.62 -2.30 -10.35
CA ILE A 101 14.31 -0.86 -10.42
C ILE A 101 13.24 -0.48 -9.39
N ALA A 102 12.20 -1.29 -9.26
CA ALA A 102 11.14 -1.05 -8.28
C ALA A 102 11.66 -1.15 -6.83
N CYS A 103 12.55 -2.10 -6.53
CA CYS A 103 13.20 -2.21 -5.23
C CYS A 103 14.04 -0.95 -4.91
N ILE A 104 14.76 -0.40 -5.88
CA ILE A 104 15.48 0.87 -5.72
C ILE A 104 14.50 2.00 -5.41
N GLY A 105 13.39 2.10 -6.14
CA GLY A 105 12.34 3.08 -5.88
C GLY A 105 11.77 2.97 -4.45
N VAL A 106 11.50 1.75 -4.00
CA VAL A 106 11.05 1.47 -2.62
C VAL A 106 12.10 1.91 -1.60
N ALA A 107 13.37 1.58 -1.82
CA ALA A 107 14.47 1.98 -0.94
C ALA A 107 14.59 3.51 -0.83
N ILE A 108 14.46 4.23 -1.96
CA ILE A 108 14.45 5.69 -1.98
C ILE A 108 13.27 6.25 -1.17
N CYS A 109 12.07 5.69 -1.33
CA CYS A 109 10.89 6.13 -0.58
C CYS A 109 11.08 5.94 0.94
N PHE A 110 11.65 4.83 1.37
CA PHE A 110 11.98 4.60 2.79
C PHE A 110 13.06 5.55 3.29
N PHE A 111 14.11 5.77 2.51
CA PHE A 111 15.16 6.70 2.85
C PHE A 111 14.62 8.12 3.05
N LEU A 112 13.82 8.61 2.11
CA LEU A 112 13.18 9.93 2.19
C LEU A 112 12.22 10.02 3.39
N SER A 113 11.40 8.99 3.62
CA SER A 113 10.48 8.93 4.76
C SER A 113 11.23 9.10 6.09
N ARG A 114 12.36 8.45 6.25
CA ARG A 114 13.14 8.49 7.48
C ARG A 114 13.96 9.77 7.64
N HIS A 115 14.67 10.20 6.59
CA HIS A 115 15.64 11.30 6.67
C HIS A 115 15.04 12.67 6.38
N LEU A 116 14.08 12.77 5.45
CA LEU A 116 13.46 14.05 5.10
C LEU A 116 12.24 14.35 5.97
N PHE A 117 11.39 13.35 6.19
CA PHE A 117 10.14 13.52 6.93
C PHE A 117 10.22 13.11 8.40
N HIS A 118 11.37 12.60 8.83
CA HIS A 118 11.65 12.19 10.22
C HIS A 118 10.56 11.29 10.81
N VAL A 119 10.00 10.40 9.98
CA VAL A 119 8.95 9.48 10.41
C VAL A 119 9.59 8.40 11.30
N PRO A 120 9.08 8.22 12.52
CA PRO A 120 9.60 7.20 13.42
C PRO A 120 9.28 5.80 12.87
N VAL A 121 10.20 4.88 13.01
CA VAL A 121 10.01 3.46 12.69
C VAL A 121 10.18 2.70 13.99
N HIS A 122 9.07 2.33 14.62
CA HIS A 122 9.07 1.60 15.89
C HIS A 122 9.21 0.08 15.68
N GLY A 123 8.91 -0.40 14.46
CA GLY A 123 8.99 -1.81 14.11
C GLY A 123 10.33 -2.21 13.49
N SER A 124 10.47 -3.52 13.21
CA SER A 124 11.64 -4.09 12.56
C SER A 124 11.73 -3.68 11.09
N LEU A 125 12.85 -3.07 10.68
CA LEU A 125 13.14 -2.71 9.29
C LEU A 125 13.11 -3.93 8.36
N TRP A 126 13.60 -5.09 8.80
CA TRP A 126 13.57 -6.32 8.02
C TRP A 126 12.15 -6.74 7.66
N MET A 127 11.21 -6.59 8.59
CA MET A 127 9.81 -6.93 8.37
C MET A 127 9.17 -6.01 7.34
N ILE A 128 9.48 -4.72 7.39
CA ILE A 128 9.04 -3.74 6.39
C ILE A 128 9.57 -4.12 5.01
N VAL A 129 10.86 -4.45 4.89
CA VAL A 129 11.48 -4.84 3.61
C VAL A 129 10.84 -6.11 3.06
N ILE A 130 10.66 -7.15 3.87
CA ILE A 130 10.06 -8.43 3.44
C ILE A 130 8.63 -8.19 2.94
N LEU A 131 7.80 -7.48 3.71
CA LEU A 131 6.42 -7.19 3.31
C LEU A 131 6.33 -6.32 2.06
N SER A 132 7.25 -5.35 1.91
CA SER A 132 7.33 -4.51 0.72
C SER A 132 7.70 -5.32 -0.52
N VAL A 133 8.63 -6.26 -0.40
CA VAL A 133 9.01 -7.20 -1.47
C VAL A 133 7.83 -8.08 -1.86
N ILE A 134 7.14 -8.67 -0.90
CA ILE A 134 5.95 -9.50 -1.15
C ILE A 134 4.87 -8.69 -1.86
N TYR A 135 4.59 -7.49 -1.35
CA TYR A 135 3.60 -6.60 -1.95
C TYR A 135 3.99 -6.15 -3.37
N LEU A 136 5.28 -5.90 -3.60
CA LEU A 136 5.80 -5.56 -4.92
C LEU A 136 5.55 -6.69 -5.93
N PHE A 137 5.74 -7.96 -5.54
CA PHE A 137 5.39 -9.10 -6.40
C PHE A 137 3.89 -9.13 -6.73
N ALA A 138 3.02 -8.84 -5.77
CA ALA A 138 1.59 -8.72 -6.03
C ALA A 138 1.28 -7.60 -7.04
N ALA A 139 1.89 -6.42 -6.88
CA ALA A 139 1.72 -5.27 -7.77
C ALA A 139 2.24 -5.56 -9.20
N LEU A 140 3.44 -6.16 -9.33
CA LEU A 140 3.99 -6.59 -10.60
C LEU A 140 3.09 -7.62 -11.30
N GLY A 141 2.56 -8.60 -10.55
CA GLY A 141 1.63 -9.60 -11.06
C GLY A 141 0.32 -8.99 -11.57
N ALA A 142 -0.24 -8.00 -10.84
CA ALA A 142 -1.41 -7.26 -11.28
C ALA A 142 -1.16 -6.49 -12.58
N GLY A 143 -0.01 -5.83 -12.70
CA GLY A 143 0.39 -5.13 -13.93
C GLY A 143 0.54 -6.08 -15.13
N LEU A 144 1.10 -7.28 -14.93
CA LEU A 144 1.16 -8.31 -15.97
C LEU A 144 -0.23 -8.72 -16.45
N ILE A 145 -1.18 -8.95 -15.54
CA ILE A 145 -2.56 -9.29 -15.89
C ILE A 145 -3.17 -8.19 -16.77
N ILE A 146 -3.04 -6.92 -16.35
CA ILE A 146 -3.55 -5.77 -17.11
C ILE A 146 -2.96 -5.76 -18.52
N SER A 147 -1.65 -5.95 -18.68
CA SER A 147 -0.97 -5.90 -19.98
C SER A 147 -1.47 -6.94 -20.97
N VAL A 148 -1.76 -8.16 -20.50
CA VAL A 148 -2.25 -9.26 -21.36
C VAL A 148 -3.63 -8.96 -21.94
N TYR A 149 -4.48 -8.24 -21.19
CA TYR A 149 -5.81 -7.85 -21.65
C TYR A 149 -5.80 -6.61 -22.55
N THR A 150 -4.94 -5.66 -22.26
CA THR A 150 -4.94 -4.36 -22.99
C THR A 150 -4.16 -4.42 -24.28
N LYS A 151 -3.05 -5.15 -24.34
CA LYS A 151 -2.14 -5.27 -25.49
C LYS A 151 -1.70 -3.93 -26.12
N SER A 152 -2.00 -2.81 -25.50
CA SER A 152 -1.64 -1.45 -25.92
C SER A 152 -1.08 -0.68 -24.75
N GLN A 153 0.03 0.05 -24.97
CA GLN A 153 0.70 0.82 -23.92
C GLN A 153 -0.22 1.89 -23.33
N PHE A 154 -0.95 2.60 -24.19
CA PHE A 154 -1.85 3.66 -23.75
C PHE A 154 -2.97 3.13 -22.86
N LEU A 155 -3.64 2.06 -23.31
CA LEU A 155 -4.69 1.41 -22.53
C LEU A 155 -4.16 0.78 -21.24
N ALA A 156 -2.98 0.17 -21.26
CA ALA A 156 -2.36 -0.41 -20.09
C ALA A 156 -2.05 0.64 -19.03
N CYS A 157 -1.54 1.81 -19.44
CA CYS A 157 -1.29 2.93 -18.55
C CYS A 157 -2.60 3.47 -17.95
N GLN A 158 -3.60 3.74 -18.78
CA GLN A 158 -4.87 4.30 -18.34
C GLN A 158 -5.64 3.35 -17.41
N ILE A 159 -5.77 2.09 -17.79
CA ILE A 159 -6.46 1.09 -16.98
C ILE A 159 -5.64 0.79 -15.71
N GLY A 160 -4.31 0.67 -15.83
CA GLY A 160 -3.42 0.48 -14.69
C GLY A 160 -3.58 1.56 -13.63
N LEU A 161 -3.56 2.83 -14.04
CA LEU A 161 -3.79 3.94 -13.11
C LEU A 161 -5.20 3.92 -12.52
N THR A 162 -6.23 3.77 -13.35
CA THR A 162 -7.62 3.85 -12.88
C THR A 162 -7.98 2.71 -11.95
N VAL A 163 -7.62 1.47 -12.32
CA VAL A 163 -7.99 0.26 -11.57
C VAL A 163 -7.17 0.10 -10.29
N THR A 164 -5.95 0.66 -10.24
CA THR A 164 -5.11 0.53 -9.05
C THR A 164 -5.10 1.76 -8.17
N MET A 165 -4.91 2.96 -8.74
CA MET A 165 -4.77 4.19 -7.96
C MET A 165 -6.07 4.60 -7.29
N MET A 166 -7.21 4.54 -8.01
CA MET A 166 -8.49 4.99 -7.46
C MET A 166 -8.99 4.13 -6.31
N PRO A 167 -9.03 2.78 -6.42
CA PRO A 167 -9.35 1.93 -5.27
C PRO A 167 -8.31 2.01 -4.16
N CYS A 168 -7.02 2.13 -4.48
CA CYS A 168 -5.96 2.25 -3.50
C CYS A 168 -6.13 3.51 -2.63
N LEU A 169 -6.53 4.64 -3.21
CA LEU A 169 -6.81 5.88 -2.47
C LEU A 169 -8.08 5.78 -1.63
N MET A 170 -9.16 5.25 -2.21
CA MET A 170 -10.49 5.29 -1.60
C MET A 170 -10.78 4.11 -0.67
N LEU A 171 -10.32 2.91 -1.03
CA LEU A 171 -10.70 1.66 -0.37
C LEU A 171 -9.61 1.07 0.54
N SER A 172 -8.41 1.67 0.59
CA SER A 172 -7.34 1.16 1.45
C SER A 172 -7.44 1.58 2.91
N GLY A 173 -8.27 2.58 3.22
CA GLY A 173 -8.22 3.24 4.54
C GLY A 173 -7.07 4.25 4.66
N TYR A 174 -6.53 4.71 3.52
CA TYR A 174 -5.47 5.72 3.49
C TYR A 174 -6.01 7.12 3.72
N VAL A 175 -6.97 7.56 2.89
CA VAL A 175 -7.56 8.90 2.95
C VAL A 175 -8.76 8.93 3.91
N PHE A 176 -9.60 7.91 3.84
CA PHE A 176 -10.80 7.78 4.66
C PHE A 176 -10.68 6.57 5.57
N ASP A 177 -11.09 6.70 6.83
CA ASP A 177 -11.20 5.54 7.70
C ASP A 177 -12.30 4.60 7.18
N LEU A 178 -11.93 3.37 6.85
CA LEU A 178 -12.87 2.35 6.36
C LEU A 178 -14.03 2.12 7.32
N ARG A 179 -13.84 2.32 8.62
CA ARG A 179 -14.88 2.15 9.64
C ARG A 179 -16.00 3.18 9.50
N SER A 180 -15.71 4.32 8.87
CA SER A 180 -16.69 5.40 8.62
C SER A 180 -17.44 5.22 7.30
N THR A 181 -17.13 4.19 6.51
CA THR A 181 -17.74 3.93 5.20
C THR A 181 -18.86 2.88 5.29
N PRO A 182 -19.77 2.80 4.29
CA PRO A 182 -20.78 1.74 4.24
C PRO A 182 -20.16 0.34 4.26
N GLN A 183 -20.86 -0.64 4.82
CA GLN A 183 -20.36 -2.01 4.98
C GLN A 183 -19.88 -2.65 3.69
N ILE A 184 -20.54 -2.39 2.55
CA ILE A 184 -20.14 -2.90 1.23
C ILE A 184 -18.74 -2.42 0.86
N VAL A 185 -18.43 -1.15 1.10
CA VAL A 185 -17.12 -0.54 0.82
C VAL A 185 -16.03 -1.15 1.73
N GLN A 186 -16.37 -1.40 3.00
CA GLN A 186 -15.47 -2.07 3.93
C GLN A 186 -15.08 -3.47 3.45
N TRP A 187 -16.06 -4.26 3.01
CA TRP A 187 -15.82 -5.62 2.50
C TRP A 187 -14.94 -5.62 1.26
N VAL A 188 -15.23 -4.73 0.30
CA VAL A 188 -14.41 -4.60 -0.91
C VAL A 188 -12.98 -4.17 -0.55
N GLY A 189 -12.84 -3.21 0.37
CA GLY A 189 -11.54 -2.74 0.84
C GLY A 189 -10.71 -3.84 1.51
N GLN A 190 -11.36 -4.73 2.28
CA GLN A 190 -10.69 -5.86 2.95
C GLN A 190 -10.21 -6.95 1.99
N ILE A 191 -10.82 -7.07 0.80
CA ILE A 191 -10.38 -8.06 -0.20
C ILE A 191 -9.14 -7.58 -0.96
N LEU A 192 -8.82 -6.28 -0.94
CA LEU A 192 -7.78 -5.72 -1.78
C LEU A 192 -6.38 -5.80 -1.12
N PRO A 193 -5.33 -6.20 -1.86
CA PRO A 193 -4.00 -6.46 -1.28
C PRO A 193 -3.34 -5.21 -0.69
N PHE A 194 -3.60 -4.04 -1.24
CA PHE A 194 -3.04 -2.78 -0.74
C PHE A 194 -3.55 -2.42 0.67
N SER A 195 -4.77 -2.82 1.04
CA SER A 195 -5.31 -2.59 2.40
C SER A 195 -4.52 -3.36 3.45
N HIS A 196 -4.22 -4.64 3.19
CA HIS A 196 -3.41 -5.48 4.07
C HIS A 196 -1.98 -4.94 4.21
N TYR A 197 -1.40 -4.47 3.10
CA TYR A 197 -0.07 -3.88 3.14
C TYR A 197 -0.05 -2.57 3.94
N LEU A 198 -1.06 -1.70 3.77
CA LEU A 198 -1.17 -0.45 4.52
C LEU A 198 -1.33 -0.69 6.02
N ILE A 199 -2.14 -1.68 6.42
CA ILE A 199 -2.31 -2.06 7.82
C ILE A 199 -0.97 -2.49 8.43
N CYS A 200 -0.21 -3.34 7.71
CA CYS A 200 1.14 -3.76 8.15
C CYS A 200 2.09 -2.57 8.26
N LEU A 201 2.13 -1.68 7.27
CA LEU A 201 3.00 -0.51 7.30
C LEU A 201 2.64 0.44 8.44
N LYS A 202 1.36 0.78 8.61
CA LYS A 202 0.91 1.64 9.71
C LYS A 202 1.29 1.04 11.07
N SER A 203 1.12 -0.28 11.24
CA SER A 203 1.53 -0.96 12.47
C SER A 203 3.02 -0.85 12.71
N LEU A 204 3.86 -1.18 11.73
CA LEU A 204 5.32 -1.17 11.87
C LEU A 204 5.91 0.23 12.03
N PHE A 205 5.32 1.25 11.41
CA PHE A 205 5.78 2.63 11.56
C PHE A 205 5.36 3.22 12.91
N LEU A 206 4.09 3.06 13.31
CA LEU A 206 3.49 3.79 14.42
C LEU A 206 3.39 2.99 15.72
N ALA A 207 3.04 1.70 15.63
CA ALA A 207 2.75 0.85 16.80
C ALA A 207 3.89 -0.11 17.17
N GLY A 208 4.80 -0.38 16.23
CA GLY A 208 5.85 -1.38 16.41
C GLY A 208 5.47 -2.78 15.91
N ASN A 209 6.15 -3.80 16.42
CA ASN A 209 5.97 -5.18 15.97
C ASN A 209 4.76 -5.86 16.63
N ILE A 210 3.61 -5.79 16.00
CA ILE A 210 2.43 -6.58 16.39
C ILE A 210 2.44 -7.87 15.55
N TRP A 211 3.05 -8.93 16.08
CA TRP A 211 3.29 -10.19 15.37
C TRP A 211 2.03 -10.81 14.77
N ASN A 212 0.95 -10.94 15.54
CA ASN A 212 -0.30 -11.54 15.06
C ASN A 212 -0.87 -10.80 13.85
N LEU A 213 -0.96 -9.48 13.93
CA LEU A 213 -1.50 -8.65 12.86
C LEU A 213 -0.61 -8.70 11.61
N THR A 214 0.71 -8.65 11.81
CA THR A 214 1.69 -8.62 10.71
C THR A 214 1.79 -9.98 10.02
N LEU A 215 1.72 -11.10 10.75
CA LEU A 215 1.76 -12.43 10.17
C LEU A 215 0.46 -12.76 9.41
N GLU A 216 -0.69 -12.45 9.96
CA GLU A 216 -1.98 -12.68 9.30
C GLU A 216 -2.08 -11.92 7.98
N ASN A 217 -1.84 -10.60 8.00
CA ASN A 217 -1.90 -9.79 6.79
C ASN A 217 -0.75 -10.10 5.82
N GLY A 218 0.44 -10.46 6.32
CA GLY A 218 1.57 -10.89 5.52
C GLY A 218 1.33 -12.22 4.79
N ALA A 219 0.65 -13.16 5.43
CA ALA A 219 0.24 -14.42 4.80
C ALA A 219 -0.78 -14.17 3.67
N LEU A 220 -1.77 -13.29 3.89
CA LEU A 220 -2.72 -12.88 2.86
C LEU A 220 -2.02 -12.19 1.69
N LEU A 221 -1.08 -11.28 1.96
CA LEU A 221 -0.27 -10.64 0.91
C LEU A 221 0.53 -11.65 0.09
N SER A 222 1.10 -12.67 0.74
CA SER A 222 1.84 -13.75 0.07
C SER A 222 0.91 -14.55 -0.85
N LEU A 223 -0.32 -14.81 -0.40
CA LEU A 223 -1.33 -15.49 -1.21
C LEU A 223 -1.71 -14.64 -2.45
N TYR A 224 -1.90 -13.33 -2.30
CA TYR A 224 -2.15 -12.43 -3.44
C TYR A 224 -0.96 -12.38 -4.40
N ALA A 225 0.27 -12.31 -3.90
CA ALA A 225 1.47 -12.31 -4.74
C ALA A 225 1.56 -13.58 -5.57
N LEU A 226 1.40 -14.74 -4.95
CA LEU A 226 1.40 -16.03 -5.64
C LEU A 226 0.23 -16.16 -6.61
N GLY A 227 -0.97 -15.72 -6.22
CA GLY A 227 -2.17 -15.74 -7.04
C GLY A 227 -2.04 -14.90 -8.31
N PHE A 228 -1.66 -13.62 -8.18
CA PHE A 228 -1.53 -12.71 -9.33
C PHE A 228 -0.40 -13.16 -10.28
N VAL A 229 0.75 -13.54 -9.75
CA VAL A 229 1.86 -14.05 -10.55
C VAL A 229 1.46 -15.36 -11.23
N GLY A 230 0.83 -16.29 -10.51
CA GLY A 230 0.34 -17.57 -11.08
C GLY A 230 -0.71 -17.38 -12.17
N ILE A 231 -1.67 -16.47 -11.98
CA ILE A 231 -2.68 -16.11 -12.99
C ILE A 231 -2.00 -15.49 -14.21
N ALA A 232 -1.08 -14.55 -14.02
CA ALA A 232 -0.34 -13.91 -15.09
C ALA A 232 0.40 -14.94 -15.96
N PHE A 233 1.10 -15.89 -15.33
CA PHE A 233 1.76 -16.98 -16.04
C PHE A 233 0.79 -17.89 -16.78
N SER A 234 -0.31 -18.26 -16.16
CA SER A 234 -1.32 -19.16 -16.77
C SER A 234 -1.97 -18.54 -18.00
N ILE A 235 -2.29 -17.24 -17.94
CA ILE A 235 -2.93 -16.52 -19.06
C ILE A 235 -1.92 -16.32 -20.20
N THR A 236 -0.68 -15.98 -19.89
CA THR A 236 0.36 -15.81 -20.91
C THR A 236 0.65 -17.12 -21.62
N ARG A 237 0.71 -18.23 -20.90
CA ARG A 237 0.93 -19.57 -21.49
C ARG A 237 -0.20 -19.98 -22.43
N LYS A 238 -1.47 -19.70 -22.10
CA LYS A 238 -2.62 -20.07 -22.95
C LYS A 238 -2.73 -19.28 -24.25
N LYS A 239 -2.18 -18.06 -24.31
CA LYS A 239 -2.19 -17.25 -25.54
C LYS A 239 -1.03 -17.55 -26.48
N VAL A 240 -0.12 -18.37 -26.06
CA VAL A 240 1.07 -18.83 -26.78
C VAL A 240 0.87 -20.24 -27.42
N GLY A 241 -0.19 -20.94 -27.08
CA GLY A 241 -0.67 -22.18 -27.69
C GLY A 241 -2.00 -21.98 -28.40
#